data_d6a5909c0eb99c1c934455dac3f041cb
#
_entry.id   d6a5909c0eb99c1c934455dac3f041cb
#
_cell.length_a   1.000
_cell.length_b   1.000
_cell.length_c   1.000
_cell.angle_alpha   90.00
_cell.angle_beta   90.00
_cell.angle_gamma   90.00
#
_symmetry.space_group_name_H-M   'P 1'
#
loop_
_entity.id
_entity.type
_entity.pdbx_description
1 polymer ?
#
loop_
_entity_poly.entity_id
_entity_poly.type
_entity_poly.pdbx_seq_one_letter_code
_entity_poly.pdbx_strand_id
1 'polypeptide(L)'
;MKASEFVEALKEINVRNDLLKKQGVSDQSIEDRKSSYLAAYKGGGSVSQYPLVELVENYDCSNLEIGMITFDERIEEKGRFIFFGRFEVDDLAVDLITGSVVMLECGLDHILYDCAQNDSSFLEVILNTAVFLEKRSVEEGLYENEELNIQRAEGFGNIAGGEKYHDFYKMMLGV
;
A
#
# COMPACT_ATOMS: atom_id res chain seq x y z
N MET A 1 -4.09 11.47 5.33
CA MET A 1 -5.23 10.85 4.60
C MET A 1 -6.04 10.02 5.57
N LYS A 2 -7.39 10.09 5.52
CA LYS A 2 -8.29 9.23 6.29
C LYS A 2 -8.60 7.94 5.55
N ALA A 3 -9.06 6.90 6.25
CA ALA A 3 -9.44 5.62 5.63
C ALA A 3 -10.50 5.78 4.52
N SER A 4 -11.55 6.57 4.78
CA SER A 4 -12.61 6.82 3.79
C SER A 4 -12.11 7.57 2.55
N GLU A 5 -11.24 8.56 2.72
CA GLU A 5 -10.61 9.28 1.62
C GLU A 5 -9.76 8.36 0.76
N PHE A 6 -8.99 7.47 1.40
CA PHE A 6 -8.17 6.47 0.73
C PHE A 6 -9.02 5.50 -0.11
N VAL A 7 -10.07 4.93 0.47
CA VAL A 7 -10.96 3.99 -0.24
C VAL A 7 -11.66 4.66 -1.44
N GLU A 8 -12.11 5.90 -1.30
CA GLU A 8 -12.71 6.62 -2.43
C GLU A 8 -11.67 6.93 -3.52
N ALA A 9 -10.44 7.33 -3.13
CA ALA A 9 -9.38 7.61 -4.09
C ALA A 9 -8.89 6.35 -4.84
N LEU A 10 -8.91 5.18 -4.20
CA LEU A 10 -8.60 3.91 -4.88
C LEU A 10 -9.56 3.61 -6.03
N LYS A 11 -10.84 3.93 -5.90
CA LYS A 11 -11.86 3.74 -6.96
C LYS A 11 -11.59 4.57 -8.21
N GLU A 12 -10.88 5.69 -8.04
CA GLU A 12 -10.53 6.60 -9.15
C GLU A 12 -9.26 6.14 -9.92
N ILE A 13 -8.59 5.06 -9.46
CA ILE A 13 -7.42 4.52 -10.16
C ILE A 13 -7.84 4.01 -11.54
N ASN A 14 -7.26 4.60 -12.57
CA ASN A 14 -7.57 4.28 -13.96
C ASN A 14 -6.77 3.07 -14.46
N VAL A 15 -7.39 1.90 -14.39
CA VAL A 15 -6.85 0.68 -15.02
C VAL A 15 -7.07 0.76 -16.54
N ARG A 16 -5.98 0.89 -17.30
CA ARG A 16 -6.01 1.10 -18.76
C ARG A 16 -6.30 -0.19 -19.53
N ASN A 17 -7.56 -0.60 -19.54
CA ASN A 17 -8.04 -1.84 -20.19
C ASN A 17 -7.58 -1.96 -21.64
N ASP A 18 -7.65 -0.85 -22.39
CA ASP A 18 -7.28 -0.78 -23.81
C ASP A 18 -5.81 -1.13 -24.05
N LEU A 19 -4.92 -0.67 -23.18
CA LEU A 19 -3.49 -0.94 -23.28
C LEU A 19 -3.14 -2.34 -22.78
N LEU A 20 -3.72 -2.79 -21.67
CA LEU A 20 -3.50 -4.13 -21.13
C LEU A 20 -3.94 -5.22 -22.12
N LYS A 21 -5.08 -5.04 -22.79
CA LYS A 21 -5.54 -5.95 -23.86
C LYS A 21 -4.58 -6.00 -25.04
N LYS A 22 -3.99 -4.87 -25.44
CA LYS A 22 -2.95 -4.84 -26.48
C LYS A 22 -1.68 -5.60 -26.10
N GLN A 23 -1.38 -5.66 -24.81
CA GLN A 23 -0.27 -6.45 -24.25
C GLN A 23 -0.63 -7.93 -24.05
N GLY A 24 -1.84 -8.35 -24.39
CA GLY A 24 -2.28 -9.75 -24.29
C GLY A 24 -2.79 -10.15 -22.89
N VAL A 25 -3.06 -9.20 -22.01
CA VAL A 25 -3.65 -9.48 -20.70
C VAL A 25 -5.10 -9.91 -20.86
N SER A 26 -5.51 -11.00 -20.19
CA SER A 26 -6.85 -11.55 -20.27
C SER A 26 -7.90 -10.62 -19.62
N ASP A 27 -9.16 -10.71 -20.07
CA ASP A 27 -10.26 -9.95 -19.45
C ASP A 27 -10.41 -10.28 -17.97
N GLN A 28 -10.23 -11.54 -17.57
CA GLN A 28 -10.28 -11.94 -16.17
C GLN A 28 -9.19 -11.26 -15.34
N SER A 29 -7.94 -11.27 -15.80
CA SER A 29 -6.83 -10.61 -15.10
C SER A 29 -7.03 -9.09 -14.97
N ILE A 30 -7.69 -8.45 -15.95
CA ILE A 30 -8.04 -7.04 -15.90
C ILE A 30 -9.10 -6.78 -14.83
N GLU A 31 -10.13 -7.63 -14.75
CA GLU A 31 -11.18 -7.50 -13.72
C GLU A 31 -10.62 -7.80 -12.31
N ASP A 32 -9.75 -8.80 -12.15
CA ASP A 32 -9.06 -9.09 -10.90
C ASP A 32 -8.22 -7.89 -10.44
N ARG A 33 -7.51 -7.25 -11.37
CA ARG A 33 -6.74 -6.03 -11.11
C ARG A 33 -7.58 -4.84 -10.68
N LYS A 34 -8.73 -4.63 -11.30
CA LYS A 34 -9.68 -3.60 -10.84
C LYS A 34 -10.22 -3.91 -9.45
N SER A 35 -10.52 -5.16 -9.20
CA SER A 35 -11.02 -5.62 -7.91
C SER A 35 -9.99 -5.45 -6.79
N SER A 36 -8.69 -5.49 -7.10
CA SER A 36 -7.61 -5.27 -6.13
C SER A 36 -7.52 -3.82 -5.60
N TYR A 37 -8.28 -2.89 -6.17
CA TYR A 37 -8.40 -1.51 -5.69
C TYR A 37 -9.74 -1.22 -5.01
N LEU A 38 -10.55 -2.24 -4.74
CA LEU A 38 -11.86 -2.06 -4.13
C LEU A 38 -11.87 -2.57 -2.69
N ALA A 39 -12.34 -1.73 -1.79
CA ALA A 39 -12.63 -2.08 -0.41
C ALA A 39 -14.05 -1.66 -0.06
N ALA A 40 -14.95 -2.63 0.15
CA ALA A 40 -16.36 -2.36 0.46
C ALA A 40 -16.52 -2.04 1.95
N TYR A 41 -17.37 -1.06 2.27
CA TYR A 41 -17.70 -0.79 3.68
C TYR A 41 -18.45 -1.98 4.30
N LYS A 42 -17.91 -2.56 5.38
CA LYS A 42 -18.48 -3.74 6.06
C LYS A 42 -19.26 -3.42 7.34
N GLY A 43 -19.40 -2.13 7.68
CA GLY A 43 -20.29 -1.69 8.75
C GLY A 43 -19.68 -1.71 10.16
N GLY A 44 -18.37 -1.77 10.31
CA GLY A 44 -17.69 -1.85 11.62
C GLY A 44 -17.96 -0.64 12.52
N GLY A 45 -18.06 0.57 11.94
CA GLY A 45 -18.29 1.82 12.70
C GLY A 45 -17.18 2.14 13.70
N SER A 46 -16.01 1.50 13.56
CA SER A 46 -14.84 1.75 14.40
C SER A 46 -14.35 3.17 14.17
N VAL A 47 -14.11 3.89 15.26
CA VAL A 47 -13.47 5.21 15.25
C VAL A 47 -12.13 5.06 15.95
N SER A 48 -11.05 5.32 15.22
CA SER A 48 -9.70 5.22 15.73
C SER A 48 -8.91 6.49 15.40
N GLN A 49 -7.92 6.79 16.24
CA GLN A 49 -6.94 7.80 15.89
C GLN A 49 -5.99 7.34 14.76
N TYR A 50 -6.02 6.04 14.44
CA TYR A 50 -5.20 5.42 13.40
C TYR A 50 -6.06 5.12 12.17
N PRO A 51 -5.89 5.85 11.05
CA PRO A 51 -6.57 5.59 9.78
C PRO A 51 -6.41 4.16 9.24
N LEU A 52 -5.27 3.49 9.48
CA LEU A 52 -5.08 2.08 9.10
C LEU A 52 -5.97 1.13 9.90
N VAL A 53 -6.17 1.40 11.20
CA VAL A 53 -7.12 0.63 12.02
C VAL A 53 -8.55 0.83 11.52
N GLU A 54 -8.94 2.08 11.24
CA GLU A 54 -10.27 2.37 10.65
C GLU A 54 -10.46 1.69 9.30
N LEU A 55 -9.41 1.63 8.47
CA LEU A 55 -9.47 0.95 7.17
C LEU A 55 -9.78 -0.53 7.35
N VAL A 56 -8.96 -1.25 8.12
CA VAL A 56 -9.12 -2.71 8.29
C VAL A 56 -10.40 -3.08 9.03
N GLU A 57 -10.81 -2.31 10.05
CA GLU A 57 -12.00 -2.60 10.85
C GLU A 57 -13.32 -2.26 10.14
N ASN A 58 -13.34 -1.23 9.29
CA ASN A 58 -14.57 -0.73 8.65
C ASN A 58 -14.76 -1.18 7.21
N TYR A 59 -13.70 -1.65 6.53
CA TYR A 59 -13.75 -2.03 5.12
C TYR A 59 -13.30 -3.47 4.93
N ASP A 60 -13.90 -4.13 3.97
CA ASP A 60 -13.44 -5.43 3.48
C ASP A 60 -12.23 -5.20 2.56
N CYS A 61 -11.05 -5.45 3.10
CA CYS A 61 -9.77 -5.30 2.41
C CYS A 61 -9.22 -6.64 1.87
N SER A 62 -10.00 -7.72 1.88
CA SER A 62 -9.56 -9.07 1.50
C SER A 62 -9.00 -9.19 0.09
N ASN A 63 -9.46 -8.33 -0.83
CA ASN A 63 -8.97 -8.25 -2.20
C ASN A 63 -8.03 -7.06 -2.45
N LEU A 64 -7.85 -6.20 -1.43
CA LEU A 64 -7.04 -5.00 -1.59
C LEU A 64 -5.56 -5.36 -1.65
N GLU A 65 -4.94 -5.10 -2.81
CA GLU A 65 -3.53 -5.38 -3.06
C GLU A 65 -2.89 -4.20 -3.79
N ILE A 66 -1.82 -3.66 -3.23
CA ILE A 66 -1.06 -2.55 -3.81
C ILE A 66 0.42 -2.96 -3.93
N GLY A 67 0.82 -3.35 -5.13
CA GLY A 67 2.11 -3.98 -5.35
C GLY A 67 2.20 -5.30 -4.58
N MET A 68 3.05 -5.36 -3.56
CA MET A 68 3.20 -6.52 -2.68
C MET A 68 2.56 -6.32 -1.30
N ILE A 69 1.81 -5.22 -1.12
CA ILE A 69 1.10 -4.92 0.13
C ILE A 69 -0.30 -5.53 0.08
N THR A 70 -0.62 -6.32 1.08
CA THR A 70 -1.96 -6.84 1.35
C THR A 70 -2.41 -6.42 2.74
N PHE A 71 -3.72 -6.46 3.01
CA PHE A 71 -4.31 -6.07 4.29
C PHE A 71 -4.97 -7.28 4.95
N ASP A 72 -4.88 -7.33 6.27
CA ASP A 72 -5.51 -8.39 7.06
C ASP A 72 -7.05 -8.18 7.15
N GLU A 73 -7.79 -9.23 7.43
CA GLU A 73 -9.25 -9.15 7.63
C GLU A 73 -9.63 -8.37 8.90
N ARG A 74 -8.73 -8.34 9.87
CA ARG A 74 -8.89 -7.69 11.18
C ARG A 74 -7.54 -7.27 11.73
N ILE A 75 -7.58 -6.28 12.60
CA ILE A 75 -6.43 -5.81 13.37
C ILE A 75 -6.01 -6.85 14.42
N GLU A 76 -4.71 -7.03 14.58
CA GLU A 76 -4.13 -7.76 15.72
C GLU A 76 -3.20 -6.82 16.49
N GLU A 77 -3.49 -6.61 17.79
CA GLU A 77 -2.63 -5.85 18.69
C GLU A 77 -1.77 -6.80 19.51
N LYS A 78 -0.44 -6.68 19.40
CA LYS A 78 0.52 -7.51 20.13
C LYS A 78 1.70 -6.67 20.60
N GLY A 79 1.85 -6.56 21.92
CA GLY A 79 2.91 -5.76 22.52
C GLY A 79 2.78 -4.27 22.17
N ARG A 80 3.77 -3.72 21.47
CA ARG A 80 3.76 -2.32 21.04
C ARG A 80 3.28 -2.11 19.60
N PHE A 81 2.85 -3.17 18.91
CA PHE A 81 2.52 -3.14 17.50
C PHE A 81 1.02 -3.40 17.26
N ILE A 82 0.44 -2.66 16.33
CA ILE A 82 -0.87 -2.95 15.74
C ILE A 82 -0.63 -3.45 14.32
N PHE A 83 -0.80 -4.76 14.10
CA PHE A 83 -0.65 -5.40 12.81
C PHE A 83 -1.90 -5.16 11.97
N PHE A 84 -1.72 -4.80 10.70
CA PHE A 84 -2.81 -4.46 9.79
C PHE A 84 -2.70 -5.11 8.40
N GLY A 85 -1.60 -5.75 8.10
CA GLY A 85 -1.35 -6.34 6.78
C GLY A 85 0.07 -6.87 6.63
N ARG A 86 0.45 -7.12 5.36
CA ARG A 86 1.75 -7.70 5.01
C ARG A 86 2.34 -7.02 3.79
N PHE A 87 3.67 -7.11 3.71
CA PHE A 87 4.45 -6.93 2.50
C PHE A 87 5.05 -8.29 2.15
N GLU A 88 4.51 -8.97 1.14
CA GLU A 88 4.78 -10.39 0.84
C GLU A 88 4.54 -11.28 2.07
N VAL A 89 5.61 -11.71 2.73
CA VAL A 89 5.55 -12.60 3.91
C VAL A 89 5.76 -11.85 5.23
N ASP A 90 6.31 -10.63 5.18
CA ASP A 90 6.66 -9.84 6.35
C ASP A 90 5.50 -8.98 6.85
N ASP A 91 5.44 -8.79 8.15
CA ASP A 91 4.31 -8.15 8.81
C ASP A 91 4.40 -6.61 8.72
N LEU A 92 3.29 -5.94 8.41
CA LEU A 92 3.16 -4.48 8.48
C LEU A 92 2.40 -4.07 9.74
N ALA A 93 2.95 -3.12 10.47
CA ALA A 93 2.35 -2.67 11.73
C ALA A 93 2.53 -1.17 11.99
N VAL A 94 1.63 -0.63 12.81
CA VAL A 94 1.80 0.66 13.47
C VAL A 94 2.54 0.43 14.78
N ASP A 95 3.66 1.11 14.99
CA ASP A 95 4.40 1.13 16.25
C ASP A 95 3.75 2.14 17.21
N LEU A 96 3.14 1.67 18.27
CA LEU A 96 2.43 2.50 19.27
C LEU A 96 3.35 3.47 20.05
N ILE A 97 4.67 3.21 20.06
CA ILE A 97 5.62 4.08 20.76
C ILE A 97 5.96 5.30 19.90
N THR A 98 6.16 5.09 18.60
CA THR A 98 6.60 6.15 17.68
C THR A 98 5.46 6.72 16.84
N GLY A 99 4.36 5.97 16.68
CA GLY A 99 3.27 6.27 15.75
C GLY A 99 3.62 5.99 14.29
N SER A 100 4.82 5.48 14.01
CA SER A 100 5.28 5.18 12.65
C SER A 100 4.74 3.85 12.15
N VAL A 101 4.68 3.71 10.81
CA VAL A 101 4.43 2.43 10.15
C VAL A 101 5.77 1.75 9.88
N VAL A 102 5.85 0.49 10.24
CA VAL A 102 7.06 -0.34 10.12
C VAL A 102 6.75 -1.68 9.47
N MET A 103 7.76 -2.26 8.84
CA MET A 103 7.75 -3.66 8.38
C MET A 103 8.61 -4.49 9.32
N LEU A 104 8.07 -5.60 9.81
CA LEU A 104 8.74 -6.52 10.71
C LEU A 104 8.96 -7.87 10.04
N GLU A 105 10.04 -8.52 10.39
CA GLU A 105 10.29 -9.91 10.01
C GLU A 105 9.16 -10.81 10.51
N CYS A 106 8.61 -11.64 9.62
CA CYS A 106 7.44 -12.47 9.89
C CYS A 106 7.54 -13.24 11.21
N GLY A 107 6.60 -12.97 12.11
CA GLY A 107 6.52 -13.61 13.43
C GLY A 107 7.56 -13.15 14.47
N LEU A 108 8.37 -12.15 14.17
CA LEU A 108 9.39 -11.57 15.04
C LEU A 108 9.12 -10.09 15.32
N ASP A 109 9.65 -9.58 16.45
CA ASP A 109 9.57 -8.14 16.79
C ASP A 109 10.78 -7.35 16.22
N HIS A 110 11.36 -7.85 15.13
CA HIS A 110 12.52 -7.23 14.47
C HIS A 110 12.08 -6.35 13.30
N ILE A 111 12.30 -5.04 13.42
CA ILE A 111 11.97 -4.07 12.37
C ILE A 111 12.99 -4.19 11.24
N LEU A 112 12.51 -4.49 10.04
CA LEU A 112 13.30 -4.56 8.81
C LEU A 112 13.37 -3.18 8.13
N TYR A 113 12.21 -2.48 8.04
CA TYR A 113 12.11 -1.17 7.41
C TYR A 113 11.19 -0.24 8.18
N ASP A 114 11.53 1.04 8.19
CA ASP A 114 10.60 2.12 8.47
C ASP A 114 9.84 2.45 7.17
N CYS A 115 8.49 2.40 7.21
CA CYS A 115 7.66 2.57 6.01
C CYS A 115 7.08 3.98 5.89
N ALA A 116 6.65 4.60 7.01
CA ALA A 116 6.16 5.98 7.03
C ALA A 116 6.21 6.56 8.45
N GLN A 117 6.24 7.89 8.54
CA GLN A 117 6.24 8.60 9.83
C GLN A 117 4.93 8.41 10.63
N ASN A 118 3.83 8.10 9.94
CA ASN A 118 2.54 7.77 10.52
C ASN A 118 1.66 7.06 9.48
N ASP A 119 0.56 6.49 9.93
CA ASP A 119 -0.38 5.73 9.10
C ASP A 119 -1.13 6.59 8.07
N SER A 120 -1.40 7.86 8.37
CA SER A 120 -1.98 8.80 7.40
C SER A 120 -1.06 9.06 6.21
N SER A 121 0.24 9.24 6.46
CA SER A 121 1.26 9.40 5.41
C SER A 121 1.47 8.08 4.66
N PHE A 122 1.37 6.93 5.35
CA PHE A 122 1.46 5.63 4.71
C PHE A 122 0.33 5.42 3.70
N LEU A 123 -0.93 5.69 4.07
CA LEU A 123 -2.06 5.60 3.14
C LEU A 123 -1.89 6.52 1.92
N GLU A 124 -1.41 7.74 2.14
CA GLU A 124 -1.17 8.68 1.05
C GLU A 124 -0.11 8.18 0.07
N VAL A 125 1.01 7.66 0.59
CA VAL A 125 2.10 7.20 -0.27
C VAL A 125 1.76 5.91 -1.00
N ILE A 126 1.07 4.94 -0.38
CA ILE A 126 0.70 3.71 -1.08
C ILE A 126 -0.36 3.96 -2.17
N LEU A 127 -1.26 4.94 -1.98
CA LEU A 127 -2.15 5.39 -3.05
C LEU A 127 -1.36 5.95 -4.25
N ASN A 128 -0.38 6.83 -4.00
CA ASN A 128 0.49 7.36 -5.05
C ASN A 128 1.30 6.24 -5.73
N THR A 129 1.74 5.26 -4.96
CA THR A 129 2.45 4.09 -5.48
C THR A 129 1.53 3.25 -6.38
N ALA A 130 0.28 3.00 -5.98
CA ALA A 130 -0.70 2.29 -6.80
C ALA A 130 -0.92 2.97 -8.16
N VAL A 131 -1.11 4.29 -8.17
CA VAL A 131 -1.24 5.08 -9.40
C VAL A 131 0.01 4.96 -10.29
N PHE A 132 1.19 5.00 -9.69
CA PHE A 132 2.44 4.85 -10.43
C PHE A 132 2.62 3.43 -10.98
N LEU A 133 2.31 2.39 -10.21
CA LEU A 133 2.39 1.00 -10.66
C LEU A 133 1.45 0.73 -11.83
N GLU A 134 0.23 1.30 -11.83
CA GLU A 134 -0.67 1.25 -12.98
C GLU A 134 -0.06 1.88 -14.22
N LYS A 135 0.50 3.07 -14.08
CA LYS A 135 1.19 3.75 -15.18
C LYS A 135 2.38 2.93 -15.68
N ARG A 136 3.24 2.44 -14.77
CA ARG A 136 4.44 1.66 -15.09
C ARG A 136 4.12 0.37 -15.85
N SER A 137 2.97 -0.24 -15.58
CA SER A 137 2.57 -1.50 -16.22
C SER A 137 2.17 -1.37 -17.68
N VAL A 138 1.80 -0.18 -18.16
CA VAL A 138 1.28 0.05 -19.51
C VAL A 138 2.13 0.99 -20.35
N GLU A 139 3.00 1.77 -19.74
CA GLU A 139 3.87 2.73 -20.44
C GLU A 139 5.19 2.06 -20.81
N GLU A 140 5.44 1.97 -22.13
CA GLU A 140 6.64 1.33 -22.68
C GLU A 140 7.93 1.98 -22.16
N GLY A 141 8.88 1.15 -21.72
CA GLY A 141 10.18 1.59 -21.21
C GLY A 141 10.17 2.17 -19.81
N LEU A 142 8.99 2.37 -19.18
CA LEU A 142 8.93 2.93 -17.83
C LEU A 142 9.40 1.92 -16.77
N TYR A 143 9.12 0.64 -16.99
CA TYR A 143 9.56 -0.42 -16.10
C TYR A 143 11.09 -0.56 -16.08
N GLU A 144 11.74 -0.46 -17.23
CA GLU A 144 13.18 -0.59 -17.42
C GLU A 144 13.96 0.68 -17.09
N ASN A 145 13.28 1.80 -16.85
CA ASN A 145 13.94 3.08 -16.52
C ASN A 145 14.31 3.14 -15.04
N GLU A 146 15.44 2.52 -14.68
CA GLU A 146 15.93 2.41 -13.31
C GLU A 146 16.07 3.79 -12.63
N GLU A 147 16.67 4.77 -13.30
CA GLU A 147 16.87 6.12 -12.75
C GLU A 147 15.54 6.78 -12.37
N LEU A 148 14.54 6.70 -13.25
CA LEU A 148 13.21 7.26 -12.97
C LEU A 148 12.52 6.49 -11.83
N ASN A 149 12.65 5.17 -11.78
CA ASN A 149 12.07 4.37 -10.71
C ASN A 149 12.72 4.70 -9.35
N ILE A 150 14.04 4.91 -9.30
CA ILE A 150 14.73 5.39 -8.10
C ILE A 150 14.20 6.76 -7.67
N GLN A 151 14.13 7.74 -8.59
CA GLN A 151 13.59 9.06 -8.30
C GLN A 151 12.15 9.01 -7.78
N ARG A 152 11.32 8.11 -8.30
CA ARG A 152 9.94 7.90 -7.83
C ARG A 152 9.91 7.29 -6.43
N ALA A 153 10.74 6.27 -6.16
CA ALA A 153 10.86 5.67 -4.84
C ALA A 153 11.27 6.71 -3.77
N GLU A 154 12.26 7.55 -4.08
CA GLU A 154 12.69 8.65 -3.22
C GLU A 154 11.57 9.70 -3.02
N GLY A 155 10.82 10.03 -4.06
CA GLY A 155 9.64 10.88 -3.97
C GLY A 155 8.57 10.29 -3.04
N PHE A 156 8.33 9.00 -3.10
CA PHE A 156 7.42 8.29 -2.19
C PHE A 156 7.92 8.31 -0.74
N GLY A 157 9.20 8.06 -0.51
CA GLY A 157 9.79 8.19 0.82
C GLY A 157 9.66 9.61 1.39
N ASN A 158 9.78 10.64 0.55
CA ASN A 158 9.57 12.04 0.96
C ASN A 158 8.10 12.28 1.40
N ILE A 159 7.11 11.71 0.70
CA ILE A 159 5.70 11.76 1.14
C ILE A 159 5.52 10.99 2.46
N ALA A 160 6.20 9.85 2.63
CA ALA A 160 6.17 9.05 3.85
C ALA A 160 6.77 9.77 5.07
N GLY A 161 7.60 10.81 4.87
CA GLY A 161 8.18 11.59 5.95
C GLY A 161 9.66 11.96 5.77
N GLY A 162 10.29 11.60 4.64
CA GLY A 162 11.66 11.98 4.30
C GLY A 162 12.59 10.83 3.95
N GLU A 163 13.90 11.12 3.91
CA GLU A 163 14.96 10.22 3.42
C GLU A 163 15.00 8.87 4.16
N LYS A 164 14.67 8.84 5.44
CA LYS A 164 14.62 7.62 6.27
C LYS A 164 13.78 6.50 5.65
N TYR A 165 12.78 6.86 4.85
CA TYR A 165 11.80 5.92 4.28
C TYR A 165 12.09 5.53 2.83
N HIS A 166 13.15 6.06 2.21
CA HIS A 166 13.48 5.83 0.80
C HIS A 166 13.71 4.35 0.50
N ASP A 167 14.42 3.63 1.37
CA ASP A 167 14.82 2.24 1.13
C ASP A 167 13.63 1.29 1.03
N PHE A 168 12.56 1.51 1.83
CA PHE A 168 11.33 0.73 1.73
C PHE A 168 10.70 0.87 0.34
N TYR A 169 10.60 2.10 -0.19
CA TYR A 169 9.98 2.32 -1.50
C TYR A 169 10.89 1.92 -2.66
N LYS A 170 12.21 1.97 -2.51
CA LYS A 170 13.16 1.38 -3.46
C LYS A 170 12.95 -0.12 -3.55
N MET A 171 12.90 -0.81 -2.42
CA MET A 171 12.59 -2.24 -2.37
C MET A 171 11.21 -2.53 -3.00
N MET A 172 10.18 -1.75 -2.68
CA MET A 172 8.82 -1.90 -3.23
C MET A 172 8.76 -1.73 -4.76
N LEU A 173 9.61 -0.87 -5.34
CA LEU A 173 9.70 -0.69 -6.80
C LEU A 173 10.73 -1.62 -7.47
N GLY A 174 11.52 -2.36 -6.71
CA GLY A 174 12.54 -3.29 -7.22
C GLY A 174 13.77 -2.58 -7.77
N VAL A 175 14.21 -1.47 -7.14
CA VAL A 175 15.38 -0.67 -7.53
C VAL A 175 16.31 -0.42 -6.37
#